data_8379f2266c8d9cf5200fc4b0289cbff3
#
_entry.id   8379f2266c8d9cf5200fc4b0289cbff3
#
_cell.length_a   1.000
_cell.length_b   1.000
_cell.length_c   1.000
_cell.angle_alpha   90.00
_cell.angle_beta   90.00
_cell.angle_gamma   90.00
#
_symmetry.space_group_name_H-M   'P 1'
#
loop_
_entity.id
_entity.type
_entity.pdbx_description
1 polymer ?
#
loop_
_entity_poly.entity_id
_entity_poly.type
_entity_poly.pdbx_seq_one_letter_code
_entity_poly.pdbx_strand_id
1 'polypeptide(L)'
;MKNKFLLYAVLLWFVSTINNAKAQITLISPYNNYNSVLGMLQNAACISNSSLIAQVNLFTIDANIGNTAFEIKRTALLKADTYKGNITEGVDYFRIANKTRHDAWVNVDIVGPSFAANLNNKNAIGVYTRLRNITNANYVNDRVLDLITQDIQTINSYDIKKMRSQTHVFGEVGATYAHAFLEDPERVWKIGVTAKYMLGIGAFALHTTSTVINYKPTRDNFKALTGDARIVYSKDMGTLNVDDLNIVDFFKKNMGPNIGFGVDVGVVYEQRPEAIANKYLHIENGVEEQDHSYILRMGLSVTDIGFIHYKAGAASGNYNLTGTNKAENIFSKLDNETLDQYIKRLNTAGMVDSIKNISQFNMHLPMAAHANVDWHIYPSFYINANALINLVSKNGSKEGAYYPTTFSLAPRFETRWFTAFLPAFYNEFKDFNAGIGLQAGPLLIGSTSIISNLLKDNIRSLDVFIGLNFPIYKKRKQVYCYSNNMR
;
A
#
# COMPACT_ATOMS: atom_id res chain seq x y z
N MET A 1 24.11 3.54 24.98
CA MET A 1 22.84 2.77 25.00
C MET A 1 21.59 3.60 24.70
N LYS A 2 21.64 4.93 24.74
CA LYS A 2 20.45 5.80 24.51
C LYS A 2 20.23 6.25 23.06
N ASN A 3 21.19 6.09 22.16
CA ASN A 3 21.11 6.61 20.78
C ASN A 3 20.42 5.68 19.77
N LYS A 4 20.03 4.49 20.19
CA LYS A 4 19.20 3.57 19.39
C LYS A 4 17.75 4.07 19.21
N PHE A 5 17.40 5.16 19.91
CA PHE A 5 16.01 5.58 20.08
C PHE A 5 15.38 6.29 18.87
N LEU A 6 16.12 7.06 18.08
CA LEU A 6 15.49 7.82 16.99
C LEU A 6 15.12 6.95 15.79
N LEU A 7 15.94 5.95 15.46
CA LEU A 7 15.56 4.97 14.45
C LEU A 7 14.64 3.91 15.05
N TYR A 8 14.87 3.51 16.30
CA TYR A 8 13.90 2.71 17.03
C TYR A 8 12.60 3.49 17.26
N ALA A 9 12.63 4.80 17.49
CA ALA A 9 11.40 5.58 17.55
C ALA A 9 10.74 5.72 16.18
N VAL A 10 11.48 5.89 15.11
CA VAL A 10 10.91 5.89 13.74
C VAL A 10 10.56 4.46 13.30
N LEU A 11 11.37 3.45 13.56
CA LEU A 11 11.06 2.05 13.29
C LEU A 11 10.11 1.44 14.34
N LEU A 12 10.20 1.79 15.61
CA LEU A 12 9.29 1.35 16.68
C LEU A 12 8.01 2.18 16.71
N TRP A 13 8.04 3.47 16.32
CA TRP A 13 6.80 4.19 16.03
C TRP A 13 6.03 3.52 14.88
N PHE A 14 6.75 3.02 13.89
CA PHE A 14 6.17 2.14 12.86
C PHE A 14 5.77 0.76 13.41
N VAL A 15 6.48 0.19 14.36
CA VAL A 15 6.24 -1.16 14.90
C VAL A 15 5.33 -1.14 16.14
N SER A 16 5.37 -0.12 17.00
CA SER A 16 4.54 -0.06 18.23
C SER A 16 3.13 0.43 17.99
N THR A 17 2.86 1.13 16.88
CA THR A 17 1.48 1.40 16.45
C THR A 17 0.82 0.18 15.79
N ILE A 18 1.60 -0.89 15.52
CA ILE A 18 1.13 -2.11 14.86
C ILE A 18 1.22 -3.28 15.85
N ASN A 19 0.50 -3.20 16.95
CA ASN A 19 0.41 -4.39 17.80
C ASN A 19 -0.32 -5.57 17.15
N ASN A 20 -0.82 -5.47 15.91
CA ASN A 20 -1.46 -6.60 15.20
C ASN A 20 -1.76 -6.38 13.71
N ALA A 21 -0.98 -5.67 12.91
CA ALA A 21 -1.29 -5.61 11.48
C ALA A 21 -0.03 -5.72 10.59
N LYS A 22 -0.11 -6.63 9.64
CA LYS A 22 0.96 -6.96 8.66
C LYS A 22 0.30 -7.17 7.32
N ALA A 23 0.67 -6.51 6.22
CA ALA A 23 0.32 -6.96 4.89
C ALA A 23 0.74 -6.12 3.70
N GLN A 24 0.70 -6.68 2.51
CA GLN A 24 0.93 -6.09 1.21
C GLN A 24 -0.39 -5.72 0.53
N ILE A 25 -0.42 -4.59 -0.18
CA ILE A 25 -1.58 -4.11 -0.90
C ILE A 25 -2.15 -5.18 -1.79
N THR A 26 -3.46 -5.24 -1.73
CA THR A 26 -4.34 -6.22 -2.36
C THR A 26 -4.14 -6.35 -3.88
N LEU A 27 -2.98 -6.84 -4.30
CA LEU A 27 -2.86 -7.43 -5.64
C LEU A 27 -3.59 -8.79 -5.73
N ILE A 28 -4.25 -9.18 -4.65
CA ILE A 28 -4.51 -10.58 -4.32
C ILE A 28 -5.78 -11.14 -4.89
N SER A 29 -6.69 -10.42 -5.34
CA SER A 29 -7.87 -10.95 -6.03
C SER A 29 -8.86 -9.87 -6.45
N PRO A 30 -8.42 -8.85 -7.15
CA PRO A 30 -9.37 -7.89 -7.70
C PRO A 30 -10.26 -8.54 -8.75
N TYR A 31 -9.81 -9.66 -9.30
CA TYR A 31 -10.44 -10.31 -10.44
C TYR A 31 -11.12 -11.64 -10.10
N ASN A 32 -11.30 -11.94 -8.83
CA ASN A 32 -12.24 -12.95 -8.38
C ASN A 32 -13.65 -12.54 -8.85
N ASN A 33 -14.38 -13.47 -9.47
CA ASN A 33 -15.72 -13.21 -10.01
C ASN A 33 -16.75 -12.82 -8.94
N TYR A 34 -16.43 -13.06 -7.68
CA TYR A 34 -17.27 -12.82 -6.53
C TYR A 34 -16.74 -11.71 -5.59
N ASN A 35 -15.82 -10.85 -6.09
CA ASN A 35 -15.25 -9.77 -5.29
C ASN A 35 -15.27 -8.42 -6.03
N SER A 36 -16.46 -7.88 -6.26
CA SER A 36 -16.66 -6.62 -6.98
C SER A 36 -16.09 -5.41 -6.23
N VAL A 37 -16.22 -5.36 -4.89
CA VAL A 37 -15.77 -4.21 -4.09
C VAL A 37 -14.25 -4.05 -4.14
N LEU A 38 -13.50 -5.12 -3.90
CA LEU A 38 -12.04 -5.03 -3.99
C LEU A 38 -11.55 -4.88 -5.43
N GLY A 39 -12.30 -5.41 -6.39
CA GLY A 39 -12.02 -5.25 -7.81
C GLY A 39 -12.08 -3.80 -8.27
N MET A 40 -13.08 -3.02 -7.82
CA MET A 40 -13.21 -1.62 -8.23
C MET A 40 -12.09 -0.72 -7.71
N LEU A 41 -11.41 -1.09 -6.62
CA LEU A 41 -10.28 -0.34 -6.07
C LEU A 41 -9.03 -0.40 -6.97
N GLN A 42 -8.95 -1.40 -7.85
CA GLN A 42 -7.86 -1.54 -8.81
C GLN A 42 -8.29 -1.20 -10.23
N ASN A 43 -9.53 -1.51 -10.59
CA ASN A 43 -10.08 -1.19 -11.91
C ASN A 43 -11.59 -0.94 -11.79
N ALA A 44 -11.98 0.32 -11.91
CA ALA A 44 -13.37 0.74 -11.82
C ALA A 44 -14.33 -0.02 -12.76
N ALA A 45 -13.85 -0.50 -13.90
CA ALA A 45 -14.65 -1.23 -14.87
C ALA A 45 -15.07 -2.64 -14.42
N CYS A 46 -14.41 -3.21 -13.40
CA CYS A 46 -14.64 -4.59 -12.95
C CYS A 46 -16.05 -4.83 -12.40
N ILE A 47 -16.72 -3.81 -11.89
CA ILE A 47 -18.03 -3.98 -11.23
C ILE A 47 -19.18 -4.19 -12.22
N SER A 48 -19.06 -3.68 -13.47
CA SER A 48 -20.15 -3.83 -14.45
C SER A 48 -20.22 -5.25 -15.00
N ASN A 49 -21.44 -5.71 -15.28
CA ASN A 49 -21.71 -7.04 -15.81
C ASN A 49 -20.98 -8.15 -15.03
N SER A 50 -20.99 -8.07 -13.69
CA SER A 50 -20.40 -9.06 -12.80
C SER A 50 -21.37 -10.21 -12.49
N SER A 51 -20.84 -11.30 -11.93
CA SER A 51 -21.63 -12.47 -11.50
C SER A 51 -22.53 -12.22 -10.29
N LEU A 52 -22.38 -11.05 -9.63
CA LEU A 52 -23.15 -10.65 -8.46
C LEU A 52 -24.26 -9.65 -8.82
N ILE A 53 -25.38 -9.69 -8.08
CA ILE A 53 -26.32 -8.58 -8.08
C ILE A 53 -25.70 -7.39 -7.35
N ALA A 54 -25.14 -7.67 -6.16
CA ALA A 54 -24.50 -6.69 -5.33
C ALA A 54 -23.46 -7.36 -4.41
N GLN A 55 -22.61 -6.56 -3.81
CA GLN A 55 -21.69 -6.96 -2.75
C GLN A 55 -21.61 -5.88 -1.69
N VAL A 56 -21.60 -6.29 -0.43
CA VAL A 56 -21.32 -5.43 0.73
C VAL A 56 -20.02 -5.87 1.36
N ASN A 57 -19.05 -4.99 1.45
CA ASN A 57 -17.88 -5.16 2.30
C ASN A 57 -18.14 -4.48 3.63
N LEU A 58 -17.96 -5.18 4.74
CA LEU A 58 -18.00 -4.55 6.06
C LEU A 58 -16.65 -3.94 6.39
N PHE A 59 -15.59 -4.73 6.22
CA PHE A 59 -14.22 -4.27 6.29
C PHE A 59 -13.30 -5.23 5.54
N THR A 60 -12.18 -4.71 5.07
CA THR A 60 -11.02 -5.47 4.64
C THR A 60 -9.78 -4.74 5.12
N ILE A 61 -8.93 -5.42 5.85
CA ILE A 61 -7.65 -4.90 6.34
C ILE A 61 -6.56 -5.62 5.58
N ASP A 62 -5.64 -4.83 5.06
CA ASP A 62 -4.48 -5.26 4.32
C ASP A 62 -3.28 -4.44 4.81
N ALA A 63 -2.23 -5.04 5.33
CA ALA A 63 -1.07 -4.34 5.85
C ALA A 63 0.24 -5.05 5.46
N ASN A 64 1.27 -4.32 5.02
CA ASN A 64 2.54 -4.81 4.48
C ASN A 64 3.72 -4.03 5.03
N ILE A 65 4.73 -4.75 5.43
CA ILE A 65 6.03 -4.20 5.80
C ILE A 65 7.15 -4.95 5.09
N GLY A 66 8.14 -4.22 4.61
CA GLY A 66 9.33 -4.84 4.05
C GLY A 66 10.51 -3.87 3.98
N ASN A 67 11.70 -4.44 3.84
CA ASN A 67 12.93 -3.68 3.71
C ASN A 67 14.00 -4.46 2.92
N THR A 68 15.02 -3.75 2.49
CA THR A 68 16.19 -4.34 1.82
C THR A 68 17.48 -4.21 2.63
N ALA A 69 17.40 -3.76 3.89
CA ALA A 69 18.53 -3.52 4.77
C ALA A 69 18.80 -4.68 5.73
N PHE A 70 17.74 -5.28 6.23
CA PHE A 70 17.80 -6.28 7.28
C PHE A 70 17.00 -7.53 6.96
N GLU A 71 17.46 -8.64 7.48
CA GLU A 71 16.75 -9.91 7.55
C GLU A 71 16.51 -10.27 9.01
N ILE A 72 15.31 -10.69 9.35
CA ILE A 72 14.93 -11.13 10.70
C ILE A 72 14.79 -12.65 10.67
N LYS A 73 15.42 -13.34 11.61
CA LYS A 73 15.21 -14.80 11.76
C LYS A 73 13.73 -15.09 12.00
N ARG A 74 13.21 -16.08 11.29
CA ARG A 74 11.83 -16.55 11.49
C ARG A 74 11.54 -16.92 12.96
N THR A 75 12.50 -17.59 13.62
CA THR A 75 12.38 -17.96 15.05
C THR A 75 12.32 -16.75 15.98
N ALA A 76 12.98 -15.63 15.64
CA ALA A 76 12.93 -14.41 16.42
C ALA A 76 11.53 -13.76 16.36
N LEU A 77 10.84 -13.86 15.21
CA LEU A 77 9.47 -13.34 15.07
C LEU A 77 8.45 -14.06 15.96
N LEU A 78 8.76 -15.27 16.41
CA LEU A 78 7.89 -16.05 17.28
C LEU A 78 8.16 -15.80 18.77
N LYS A 79 9.25 -15.07 19.11
CA LYS A 79 9.62 -14.74 20.49
C LYS A 79 8.84 -13.51 20.96
N ALA A 80 8.17 -13.61 22.09
CA ALA A 80 7.46 -12.48 22.71
C ALA A 80 8.39 -11.29 23.02
N ASP A 81 9.67 -11.55 23.35
CA ASP A 81 10.67 -10.55 23.68
C ASP A 81 11.06 -9.68 22.46
N THR A 82 10.94 -10.19 21.23
CA THR A 82 11.17 -9.44 20.00
C THR A 82 10.22 -8.24 19.90
N TYR A 83 8.97 -8.42 20.33
CA TYR A 83 7.96 -7.35 20.33
C TYR A 83 8.18 -6.31 21.44
N LYS A 84 9.01 -6.62 22.42
CA LYS A 84 9.46 -5.69 23.47
C LYS A 84 10.73 -4.93 23.09
N GLY A 85 11.24 -5.11 21.86
CA GLY A 85 12.48 -4.50 21.37
C GLY A 85 13.77 -5.18 21.85
N ASN A 86 13.67 -6.36 22.45
CA ASN A 86 14.84 -7.16 22.90
C ASN A 86 15.31 -8.07 21.77
N ILE A 87 15.82 -7.46 20.67
CA ILE A 87 16.41 -8.17 19.53
C ILE A 87 17.89 -7.87 19.42
N THR A 88 18.68 -8.90 19.11
CA THR A 88 20.14 -8.82 19.05
C THR A 88 20.63 -8.99 17.61
N GLU A 89 21.47 -8.04 17.14
CA GLU A 89 22.13 -8.16 15.85
C GLU A 89 23.07 -9.37 15.81
N GLY A 90 23.09 -10.07 14.67
CA GLY A 90 23.86 -11.31 14.50
C GLY A 90 23.23 -12.56 15.12
N VAL A 91 22.18 -12.41 15.93
CA VAL A 91 21.43 -13.52 16.55
C VAL A 91 19.99 -13.58 16.06
N ASP A 92 19.23 -12.49 16.19
CA ASP A 92 17.82 -12.40 15.85
C ASP A 92 17.58 -11.70 14.53
N TYR A 93 18.46 -10.78 14.13
CA TYR A 93 18.43 -10.13 12.82
C TYR A 93 19.85 -9.95 12.26
N PHE A 94 19.95 -9.88 10.94
CA PHE A 94 21.18 -9.74 10.19
C PHE A 94 21.07 -8.60 9.20
N ARG A 95 22.14 -7.85 9.06
CA ARG A 95 22.26 -6.84 8.02
C ARG A 95 22.56 -7.50 6.68
N ILE A 96 21.93 -7.03 5.61
CA ILE A 96 22.18 -7.51 4.26
C ILE A 96 23.46 -6.87 3.74
N ALA A 97 24.51 -7.65 3.62
CA ALA A 97 25.80 -7.22 3.08
C ALA A 97 25.70 -6.90 1.58
N ASN A 98 26.68 -6.10 1.08
CA ASN A 98 26.89 -5.80 -0.35
C ASN A 98 25.84 -4.92 -1.02
N LYS A 99 25.03 -4.17 -0.28
CA LYS A 99 24.20 -3.08 -0.82
C LYS A 99 24.66 -1.75 -0.26
N THR A 100 24.80 -0.75 -1.11
CA THR A 100 25.14 0.63 -0.71
C THR A 100 23.91 1.49 -0.45
N ARG A 101 22.73 1.04 -0.86
CA ARG A 101 21.46 1.74 -0.72
C ARG A 101 20.34 0.77 -0.41
N HIS A 102 19.51 1.18 0.51
CA HIS A 102 18.40 0.39 1.03
C HIS A 102 17.08 1.11 0.85
N ASP A 103 16.04 0.31 0.75
CA ASP A 103 14.66 0.77 0.67
C ASP A 103 13.86 0.07 1.77
N ALA A 104 12.85 0.77 2.29
CA ALA A 104 11.88 0.21 3.23
C ALA A 104 10.50 0.76 2.92
N TRP A 105 9.48 -0.02 3.22
CA TRP A 105 8.10 0.38 3.02
C TRP A 105 7.20 -0.18 4.11
N VAL A 106 6.15 0.59 4.43
CA VAL A 106 5.05 0.16 5.29
C VAL A 106 3.76 0.67 4.68
N ASN A 107 2.87 -0.23 4.34
CA ASN A 107 1.56 0.10 3.80
C ASN A 107 0.49 -0.54 4.67
N VAL A 108 -0.54 0.22 4.99
CA VAL A 108 -1.74 -0.27 5.65
C VAL A 108 -2.94 0.26 4.89
N ASP A 109 -3.85 -0.63 4.57
CA ASP A 109 -5.04 -0.34 3.80
C ASP A 109 -6.25 -0.92 4.53
N ILE A 110 -7.17 -0.08 4.92
CA ILE A 110 -8.41 -0.49 5.59
C ILE A 110 -9.57 -0.03 4.73
N VAL A 111 -10.17 -0.96 4.01
CA VAL A 111 -11.44 -0.72 3.30
C VAL A 111 -12.56 -0.89 4.31
N GLY A 112 -13.26 0.19 4.58
CA GLY A 112 -14.40 0.23 5.48
C GLY A 112 -15.70 -0.22 4.80
N PRO A 113 -16.87 0.13 5.37
CA PRO A 113 -18.16 -0.18 4.79
C PRO A 113 -18.25 0.30 3.34
N SER A 114 -18.52 -0.63 2.44
CA SER A 114 -18.48 -0.39 1.00
C SER A 114 -19.53 -1.25 0.29
N PHE A 115 -19.96 -0.79 -0.87
CA PHE A 115 -21.04 -1.40 -1.63
C PHE A 115 -20.77 -1.32 -3.13
N ALA A 116 -21.07 -2.40 -3.86
CA ALA A 116 -21.09 -2.42 -5.31
C ALA A 116 -22.34 -3.16 -5.80
N ALA A 117 -23.02 -2.66 -6.83
CA ALA A 117 -24.20 -3.29 -7.40
C ALA A 117 -24.31 -3.11 -8.90
N ASN A 118 -24.78 -4.13 -9.58
CA ASN A 118 -25.26 -4.04 -10.95
C ASN A 118 -26.68 -3.48 -10.97
N LEU A 119 -26.88 -2.33 -11.59
CA LEU A 119 -28.20 -1.74 -11.80
C LEU A 119 -28.97 -2.49 -12.89
N ASN A 120 -28.23 -2.96 -13.87
CA ASN A 120 -28.71 -3.81 -14.96
C ASN A 120 -27.49 -4.55 -15.58
N ASN A 121 -27.70 -5.24 -16.71
CA ASN A 121 -26.63 -6.00 -17.37
C ASN A 121 -25.48 -5.15 -17.93
N LYS A 122 -25.68 -3.84 -18.05
CA LYS A 122 -24.67 -2.91 -18.61
C LYS A 122 -24.10 -1.97 -17.57
N ASN A 123 -24.90 -1.51 -16.60
CA ASN A 123 -24.55 -0.43 -15.71
C ASN A 123 -24.36 -0.93 -14.29
N ALA A 124 -23.33 -0.47 -13.63
CA ALA A 124 -23.05 -0.74 -12.23
C ALA A 124 -22.57 0.51 -11.50
N ILE A 125 -22.83 0.55 -10.22
CA ILE A 125 -22.36 1.58 -9.30
C ILE A 125 -21.65 0.97 -8.11
N GLY A 126 -20.74 1.73 -7.52
CA GLY A 126 -20.06 1.35 -6.28
C GLY A 126 -19.75 2.57 -5.43
N VAL A 127 -19.76 2.39 -4.14
CA VAL A 127 -19.31 3.40 -3.16
C VAL A 127 -18.45 2.69 -2.13
N TYR A 128 -17.34 3.29 -1.77
CA TYR A 128 -16.47 2.73 -0.75
C TYR A 128 -15.90 3.81 0.17
N THR A 129 -15.53 3.37 1.37
CA THR A 129 -14.72 4.13 2.31
C THR A 129 -13.41 3.41 2.53
N ARG A 130 -12.31 4.15 2.67
CA ARG A 130 -10.98 3.57 2.79
C ARG A 130 -10.06 4.46 3.61
N LEU A 131 -9.23 3.86 4.44
CA LEU A 131 -8.16 4.52 5.18
C LEU A 131 -6.84 3.91 4.76
N ARG A 132 -5.88 4.78 4.41
CA ARG A 132 -4.58 4.35 3.88
C ARG A 132 -3.44 4.98 4.64
N ASN A 133 -2.43 4.18 4.96
CA ASN A 133 -1.09 4.63 5.30
C ASN A 133 -0.11 4.09 4.27
N ILE A 134 0.66 4.97 3.66
CA ILE A 134 1.70 4.61 2.70
C ILE A 134 2.98 5.30 3.12
N THR A 135 3.98 4.49 3.45
CA THR A 135 5.27 4.97 3.89
C THR A 135 6.37 4.32 3.07
N ASN A 136 7.27 5.14 2.57
CA ASN A 136 8.46 4.71 1.83
C ASN A 136 9.69 5.42 2.36
N ALA A 137 10.77 4.67 2.57
CA ALA A 137 12.12 5.19 2.73
C ALA A 137 12.96 4.63 1.59
N ASN A 138 13.58 5.49 0.78
CA ASN A 138 14.30 5.11 -0.42
C ASN A 138 15.71 5.66 -0.42
N TYR A 139 16.61 4.90 -1.04
CA TYR A 139 18.01 5.26 -1.21
C TYR A 139 18.71 5.57 0.13
N VAL A 140 18.27 4.95 1.22
CA VAL A 140 18.94 5.04 2.52
C VAL A 140 20.33 4.45 2.38
N ASN A 141 21.36 5.27 2.55
CA ASN A 141 22.73 4.82 2.42
C ASN A 141 23.05 3.83 3.54
N ASP A 142 23.74 2.75 3.20
CA ASP A 142 24.19 1.71 4.13
C ASP A 142 24.90 2.31 5.36
N ARG A 143 25.70 3.34 5.16
CA ARG A 143 26.42 4.04 6.22
C ARG A 143 25.57 4.93 7.11
N VAL A 144 24.39 5.38 6.65
CA VAL A 144 23.40 6.04 7.52
C VAL A 144 22.83 5.03 8.52
N LEU A 145 22.68 3.78 8.08
CA LEU A 145 22.29 2.71 8.98
C LEU A 145 23.36 2.46 10.05
N ASP A 146 24.68 2.57 9.72
CA ASP A 146 25.76 2.46 10.69
C ASP A 146 25.65 3.54 11.79
N LEU A 147 25.36 4.80 11.40
CA LEU A 147 25.17 5.88 12.35
C LEU A 147 24.04 5.61 13.36
N ILE A 148 23.12 4.77 12.98
CA ILE A 148 21.89 4.52 13.73
C ILE A 148 21.98 3.22 14.55
N THR A 149 22.66 2.21 14.03
CA THR A 149 22.69 0.86 14.62
C THR A 149 23.97 0.51 15.37
N GLN A 150 25.09 1.19 15.09
CA GLN A 150 26.40 0.84 15.64
C GLN A 150 27.08 2.03 16.33
N ASP A 151 27.84 1.77 17.37
CA ASP A 151 28.82 2.72 17.93
C ASP A 151 29.98 2.84 16.93
N ILE A 152 30.02 3.94 16.18
CA ILE A 152 31.05 4.16 15.16
C ILE A 152 32.37 4.53 15.83
N GLN A 153 33.38 3.69 15.65
CA GLN A 153 34.71 3.87 16.25
C GLN A 153 35.77 4.49 15.34
N THR A 154 35.43 4.79 14.08
CA THR A 154 36.39 5.31 13.10
C THR A 154 35.89 6.60 12.44
N ILE A 155 36.82 7.47 12.00
CA ILE A 155 36.50 8.66 11.21
C ILE A 155 35.99 8.22 9.85
N ASN A 156 34.76 8.53 9.53
CA ASN A 156 34.14 8.19 8.25
C ASN A 156 33.45 9.41 7.64
N SER A 157 33.58 9.55 6.32
CA SER A 157 32.82 10.51 5.53
C SER A 157 31.70 9.77 4.79
N TYR A 158 30.49 10.23 4.97
CA TYR A 158 29.31 9.62 4.36
C TYR A 158 28.64 10.59 3.40
N ASP A 159 28.56 10.23 2.13
CA ASP A 159 27.82 10.97 1.11
C ASP A 159 26.42 10.35 0.95
N ILE A 160 25.42 11.11 1.42
CA ILE A 160 24.01 10.71 1.37
C ILE A 160 23.36 11.40 0.18
N LYS A 161 23.44 10.78 -0.99
CA LYS A 161 22.79 11.31 -2.20
C LYS A 161 21.36 10.76 -2.32
N LYS A 162 20.42 11.65 -2.56
CA LYS A 162 19.04 11.31 -2.96
C LYS A 162 18.24 10.46 -1.96
N MET A 163 18.55 10.53 -0.66
CA MET A 163 17.70 9.87 0.34
C MET A 163 16.31 10.51 0.34
N ARG A 164 15.29 9.70 0.37
CA ARG A 164 13.90 10.12 0.38
C ARG A 164 13.11 9.29 1.39
N SER A 165 12.40 9.96 2.28
CA SER A 165 11.46 9.32 3.20
C SER A 165 10.12 10.03 3.11
N GLN A 166 9.04 9.28 2.97
CA GLN A 166 7.71 9.83 2.81
C GLN A 166 6.69 8.97 3.54
N THR A 167 5.76 9.65 4.19
CA THR A 167 4.58 9.03 4.82
C THR A 167 3.34 9.81 4.42
N HIS A 168 2.31 9.12 4.02
CA HIS A 168 1.02 9.69 3.66
C HIS A 168 -0.10 8.88 4.30
N VAL A 169 -0.83 9.51 5.22
CA VAL A 169 -1.98 8.93 5.92
C VAL A 169 -3.21 9.71 5.55
N PHE A 170 -4.21 9.06 4.98
CA PHE A 170 -5.43 9.72 4.53
C PHE A 170 -6.62 8.75 4.47
N GLY A 171 -7.82 9.32 4.69
CA GLY A 171 -9.08 8.66 4.41
C GLY A 171 -9.59 9.03 3.02
N GLU A 172 -10.36 8.15 2.40
CA GLU A 172 -11.03 8.41 1.11
C GLU A 172 -12.45 7.87 1.09
N VAL A 173 -13.31 8.57 0.36
CA VAL A 173 -14.63 8.11 -0.06
C VAL A 173 -14.64 8.13 -1.58
N GLY A 174 -14.87 6.98 -2.19
CA GLY A 174 -14.93 6.85 -3.64
C GLY A 174 -16.33 6.50 -4.13
N ALA A 175 -16.73 7.08 -5.25
CA ALA A 175 -17.94 6.74 -5.99
C ALA A 175 -17.56 6.29 -7.39
N THR A 176 -17.96 5.07 -7.74
CA THR A 176 -17.62 4.40 -9.00
C THR A 176 -18.86 4.22 -9.86
N TYR A 177 -18.70 4.49 -11.14
CA TYR A 177 -19.67 4.12 -12.18
C TYR A 177 -18.94 3.31 -13.25
N ALA A 178 -19.57 2.21 -13.68
CA ALA A 178 -19.06 1.38 -14.75
C ALA A 178 -20.15 1.00 -15.76
N HIS A 179 -19.75 0.92 -17.03
CA HIS A 179 -20.62 0.58 -18.13
C HIS A 179 -20.02 -0.53 -19.01
N ALA A 180 -20.82 -1.52 -19.35
CA ALA A 180 -20.45 -2.61 -20.26
C ALA A 180 -21.06 -2.38 -21.64
N PHE A 181 -20.22 -2.32 -22.67
CA PHE A 181 -20.59 -2.32 -24.07
C PHE A 181 -20.64 -3.77 -24.54
N LEU A 182 -21.81 -4.23 -24.89
CA LEU A 182 -22.00 -5.57 -25.47
C LEU A 182 -22.04 -5.39 -26.99
N GLU A 183 -20.90 -5.55 -27.65
CA GLU A 183 -20.84 -5.47 -29.13
C GLU A 183 -21.38 -6.75 -29.77
N ASP A 184 -21.00 -7.89 -29.20
CA ASP A 184 -21.53 -9.20 -29.54
C ASP A 184 -21.56 -10.10 -28.27
N PRO A 185 -22.26 -11.26 -28.31
CA PRO A 185 -22.35 -12.16 -27.17
C PRO A 185 -20.99 -12.72 -26.69
N GLU A 186 -19.98 -12.77 -27.57
CA GLU A 186 -18.68 -13.35 -27.29
C GLU A 186 -17.68 -12.31 -26.75
N ARG A 187 -17.93 -11.02 -26.99
CA ARG A 187 -16.98 -9.93 -26.67
C ARG A 187 -17.66 -8.84 -25.87
N VAL A 188 -17.13 -8.59 -24.70
CA VAL A 188 -17.64 -7.54 -23.80
C VAL A 188 -16.52 -6.58 -23.47
N TRP A 189 -16.75 -5.31 -23.76
CA TRP A 189 -15.91 -4.21 -23.31
C TRP A 189 -16.59 -3.51 -22.15
N LYS A 190 -15.82 -3.16 -21.15
CA LYS A 190 -16.28 -2.43 -19.96
C LYS A 190 -15.40 -1.23 -19.73
N ILE A 191 -15.99 -0.11 -19.35
CA ILE A 191 -15.28 1.09 -18.92
C ILE A 191 -15.78 1.51 -17.55
N GLY A 192 -14.91 2.07 -16.72
CA GLY A 192 -15.28 2.53 -15.40
C GLY A 192 -14.48 3.75 -14.98
N VAL A 193 -15.10 4.58 -14.16
CA VAL A 193 -14.52 5.78 -13.58
C VAL A 193 -14.88 5.82 -12.11
N THR A 194 -13.92 6.17 -11.25
CA THR A 194 -14.13 6.45 -9.83
C THR A 194 -13.76 7.90 -9.56
N ALA A 195 -14.66 8.65 -8.93
CA ALA A 195 -14.36 9.94 -8.34
C ALA A 195 -14.10 9.75 -6.85
N LYS A 196 -13.04 10.39 -6.33
CA LYS A 196 -12.58 10.25 -4.94
C LYS A 196 -12.57 11.59 -4.24
N TYR A 197 -13.11 11.62 -3.04
CA TYR A 197 -12.95 12.70 -2.07
C TYR A 197 -12.01 12.23 -0.97
N MET A 198 -10.98 13.05 -0.70
CA MET A 198 -9.89 12.70 0.19
C MET A 198 -9.85 13.58 1.42
N LEU A 199 -9.58 12.96 2.58
CA LEU A 199 -9.34 13.60 3.86
C LEU A 199 -7.93 13.29 4.33
N GLY A 200 -7.02 14.27 4.22
CA GLY A 200 -5.65 14.14 4.68
C GLY A 200 -5.55 14.17 6.20
N ILE A 201 -4.94 13.16 6.78
CA ILE A 201 -4.76 12.99 8.23
C ILE A 201 -3.35 13.37 8.62
N GLY A 202 -2.35 12.90 7.87
CA GLY A 202 -0.95 13.19 8.11
C GLY A 202 -0.11 12.99 6.85
N ALA A 203 0.85 13.91 6.65
CA ALA A 203 1.81 13.81 5.57
C ALA A 203 3.18 14.24 6.06
N PHE A 204 4.21 13.52 5.64
CA PHE A 204 5.62 13.82 5.90
C PHE A 204 6.44 13.51 4.65
N ALA A 205 7.36 14.39 4.30
CA ALA A 205 8.36 14.12 3.28
C ALA A 205 9.70 14.76 3.64
N LEU A 206 10.74 13.94 3.55
CA LEU A 206 12.15 14.31 3.69
C LEU A 206 12.87 13.96 2.38
N HIS A 207 13.55 14.93 1.79
CA HIS A 207 14.39 14.74 0.62
C HIS A 207 15.77 15.34 0.86
N THR A 208 16.83 14.59 0.54
CA THR A 208 18.19 15.15 0.45
C THR A 208 18.70 15.00 -0.99
N THR A 209 19.38 16.00 -1.51
CA THR A 209 19.96 15.95 -2.84
C THR A 209 21.44 15.58 -2.77
N SER A 210 22.17 16.24 -1.89
CA SER A 210 23.58 15.99 -1.63
C SER A 210 23.88 16.34 -0.17
N THR A 211 24.08 15.33 0.66
CA THR A 211 24.39 15.52 2.07
C THR A 211 25.64 14.75 2.42
N VAL A 212 26.63 15.41 2.97
CA VAL A 212 27.88 14.80 3.44
C VAL A 212 27.94 14.91 4.95
N ILE A 213 28.07 13.76 5.60
CA ILE A 213 28.29 13.66 7.04
C ILE A 213 29.72 13.22 7.28
N ASN A 214 30.52 14.05 7.93
CA ASN A 214 31.83 13.69 8.41
C ASN A 214 31.75 13.45 9.93
N TYR A 215 31.94 12.24 10.33
CA TYR A 215 31.87 11.82 11.72
C TYR A 215 33.27 11.53 12.30
N LYS A 216 33.52 11.96 13.54
CA LYS A 216 34.74 11.66 14.28
C LYS A 216 34.36 11.08 15.64
N PRO A 217 34.70 9.81 15.92
CA PRO A 217 34.21 9.07 17.08
C PRO A 217 34.81 9.51 18.42
N THR A 218 35.88 10.31 18.42
CA THR A 218 36.46 10.79 19.66
C THR A 218 35.56 11.85 20.30
N ARG A 219 34.88 11.51 21.38
CA ARG A 219 34.01 12.35 22.22
C ARG A 219 32.66 12.73 21.60
N ASP A 220 31.98 11.79 20.96
CA ASP A 220 30.60 12.00 20.49
C ASP A 220 30.36 13.27 19.67
N ASN A 221 31.28 13.63 18.77
CA ASN A 221 31.22 14.87 18.02
C ASN A 221 31.11 14.65 16.51
N PHE A 222 30.13 15.27 15.90
CA PHE A 222 30.12 15.48 14.45
C PHE A 222 31.20 16.48 14.06
N LYS A 223 32.05 16.11 13.08
CA LYS A 223 33.07 17.00 12.55
C LYS A 223 32.46 18.02 11.59
N ALA A 224 31.62 17.56 10.69
CA ALA A 224 30.88 18.41 9.75
C ALA A 224 29.64 17.70 9.21
N LEU A 225 28.56 18.45 9.05
CA LEU A 225 27.36 18.10 8.32
C LEU A 225 27.14 19.19 7.27
N THR A 226 27.20 18.83 5.99
CA THR A 226 27.02 19.79 4.88
C THR A 226 26.08 19.21 3.85
N GLY A 227 25.31 20.05 3.18
CA GLY A 227 24.40 19.65 2.14
C GLY A 227 23.05 20.35 2.22
N ASP A 228 22.05 19.75 1.60
CA ASP A 228 20.70 20.27 1.54
C ASP A 228 19.68 19.23 1.99
N ALA A 229 18.61 19.69 2.60
CA ALA A 229 17.45 18.90 2.96
C ALA A 229 16.17 19.70 2.72
N ARG A 230 15.17 19.05 2.15
CA ARG A 230 13.80 19.54 2.12
C ARG A 230 12.96 18.71 3.07
N ILE A 231 12.36 19.36 4.06
CA ILE A 231 11.50 18.72 5.07
C ILE A 231 10.15 19.41 5.01
N VAL A 232 9.11 18.66 4.67
CA VAL A 232 7.72 19.13 4.69
C VAL A 232 6.85 18.10 5.40
N TYR A 233 5.95 18.59 6.23
CA TYR A 233 5.00 17.76 6.95
C TYR A 233 3.73 18.54 7.25
N SER A 234 2.61 17.82 7.42
CA SER A 234 1.34 18.46 7.77
C SER A 234 1.41 19.09 9.15
N LYS A 235 0.70 20.19 9.37
CA LYS A 235 0.68 20.95 10.62
C LYS A 235 0.45 20.04 11.84
N ASP A 236 -0.45 19.09 11.70
CA ASP A 236 -0.85 18.19 12.79
C ASP A 236 0.26 17.19 13.14
N MET A 237 1.07 16.77 12.16
CA MET A 237 2.29 15.97 12.39
C MET A 237 3.36 16.76 13.15
N GLY A 238 3.46 18.08 12.95
CA GLY A 238 4.44 18.94 13.62
C GLY A 238 4.22 19.06 15.12
N THR A 239 2.98 18.96 15.56
CA THR A 239 2.57 19.07 16.98
C THR A 239 2.43 17.72 17.67
N LEU A 240 2.70 16.60 16.97
CA LEU A 240 2.60 15.27 17.50
C LEU A 240 3.67 15.01 18.57
N ASN A 241 3.23 14.59 19.74
CA ASN A 241 4.10 13.97 20.73
C ASN A 241 4.05 12.45 20.54
N VAL A 242 5.18 11.87 20.14
CA VAL A 242 5.27 10.44 19.83
C VAL A 242 5.20 9.58 21.10
N ASP A 243 5.60 10.16 22.25
CA ASP A 243 5.65 9.41 23.51
C ASP A 243 4.25 9.19 24.12
N ASP A 244 3.29 10.10 23.80
CA ASP A 244 1.88 10.07 24.26
C ASP A 244 0.88 9.83 23.12
N LEU A 245 1.29 9.17 22.04
CA LEU A 245 0.47 9.02 20.87
C LEU A 245 -0.76 8.13 21.11
N ASN A 246 -1.93 8.74 21.29
CA ASN A 246 -3.22 8.08 21.17
C ASN A 246 -3.68 8.14 19.70
N ILE A 247 -3.59 7.01 19.02
CA ILE A 247 -3.92 6.90 17.59
C ILE A 247 -5.37 7.32 17.32
N VAL A 248 -6.33 6.91 18.16
CA VAL A 248 -7.75 7.21 17.96
C VAL A 248 -8.00 8.71 18.08
N ASP A 249 -7.40 9.37 19.05
CA ASP A 249 -7.53 10.81 19.27
C ASP A 249 -6.82 11.60 18.16
N PHE A 250 -5.67 11.09 17.68
CA PHE A 250 -4.97 11.68 16.54
C PHE A 250 -5.87 11.66 15.29
N PHE A 251 -6.50 10.54 14.98
CA PHE A 251 -7.42 10.44 13.85
C PHE A 251 -8.62 11.37 14.02
N LYS A 252 -9.28 11.38 15.19
CA LYS A 252 -10.43 12.25 15.45
C LYS A 252 -10.11 13.73 15.31
N LYS A 253 -8.95 14.17 15.79
CA LYS A 253 -8.53 15.57 15.77
C LYS A 253 -8.14 16.05 14.37
N ASN A 254 -7.58 15.16 13.54
CA ASN A 254 -6.93 15.53 12.28
C ASN A 254 -7.76 15.18 11.03
N MET A 255 -8.91 14.56 11.19
CA MET A 255 -9.87 14.38 10.10
C MET A 255 -10.58 15.71 9.80
N GLY A 256 -10.25 16.34 8.68
CA GLY A 256 -11.06 17.41 8.15
C GLY A 256 -10.39 18.64 7.50
N PRO A 257 -9.24 19.17 7.99
CA PRO A 257 -8.72 20.43 7.43
C PRO A 257 -8.00 20.30 6.09
N ASN A 258 -7.57 19.08 5.73
CA ASN A 258 -6.76 18.84 4.53
C ASN A 258 -7.60 18.03 3.53
N ILE A 259 -7.96 18.66 2.42
CA ILE A 259 -8.88 18.09 1.43
C ILE A 259 -8.12 17.81 0.13
N GLY A 260 -8.50 16.75 -0.55
CA GLY A 260 -8.02 16.38 -1.86
C GLY A 260 -9.07 15.72 -2.72
N PHE A 261 -8.77 15.61 -3.99
CA PHE A 261 -9.58 14.92 -4.97
C PHE A 261 -8.72 13.97 -5.79
N GLY A 262 -9.32 12.87 -6.21
CA GLY A 262 -8.69 11.90 -7.08
C GLY A 262 -9.65 11.26 -8.05
N VAL A 263 -9.08 10.65 -9.08
CA VAL A 263 -9.85 9.95 -10.11
C VAL A 263 -9.14 8.65 -10.45
N ASP A 264 -9.92 7.57 -10.64
CA ASP A 264 -9.45 6.33 -11.27
C ASP A 264 -10.18 6.13 -12.58
N VAL A 265 -9.50 5.57 -13.56
CA VAL A 265 -10.08 5.18 -14.84
C VAL A 265 -9.65 3.78 -15.19
N GLY A 266 -10.54 2.99 -15.80
CA GLY A 266 -10.22 1.64 -16.17
C GLY A 266 -11.05 1.10 -17.31
N VAL A 267 -10.49 0.10 -17.98
CA VAL A 267 -11.13 -0.64 -19.07
C VAL A 267 -10.91 -2.14 -18.84
N VAL A 268 -11.90 -2.94 -19.18
CA VAL A 268 -11.84 -4.42 -19.15
C VAL A 268 -12.38 -4.96 -20.45
N TYR A 269 -11.69 -5.92 -20.99
CA TYR A 269 -12.13 -6.75 -22.12
C TYR A 269 -12.37 -8.20 -21.62
N GLU A 270 -13.50 -8.78 -22.01
CA GLU A 270 -13.81 -10.18 -21.75
C GLU A 270 -14.13 -10.91 -23.06
N GLN A 271 -13.46 -12.05 -23.26
CA GLN A 271 -13.80 -13.01 -24.30
C GLN A 271 -14.58 -14.15 -23.67
N ARG A 272 -15.77 -14.44 -24.22
CA ARG A 272 -16.68 -15.50 -23.75
C ARG A 272 -16.71 -16.68 -24.69
N PRO A 273 -17.01 -17.91 -24.20
CA PRO A 273 -17.18 -19.08 -25.05
C PRO A 273 -18.39 -18.92 -25.97
N GLU A 274 -18.28 -19.42 -27.21
CA GLU A 274 -19.36 -19.44 -28.19
C GLU A 274 -20.63 -20.18 -27.70
N ALA A 275 -20.46 -21.25 -26.93
CA ALA A 275 -21.58 -21.98 -26.32
C ALA A 275 -22.43 -21.12 -25.36
N ILE A 276 -21.81 -20.15 -24.69
CA ILE A 276 -22.51 -19.18 -23.82
C ILE A 276 -23.14 -18.09 -24.68
N ALA A 277 -22.43 -17.63 -25.70
CA ALA A 277 -22.94 -16.64 -26.63
C ALA A 277 -24.22 -17.12 -27.31
N ASN A 278 -24.23 -18.37 -27.82
CA ASN A 278 -25.41 -18.96 -28.44
C ASN A 278 -26.58 -19.14 -27.46
N LYS A 279 -26.30 -19.39 -26.19
CA LYS A 279 -27.32 -19.48 -25.15
C LYS A 279 -27.99 -18.10 -24.91
N TYR A 280 -27.27 -16.99 -25.03
CA TYR A 280 -27.83 -15.65 -24.98
C TYR A 280 -28.74 -15.30 -26.16
N LEU A 281 -28.45 -15.82 -27.33
CA LEU A 281 -29.26 -15.58 -28.55
C LEU A 281 -30.60 -16.29 -28.51
N HIS A 282 -30.73 -17.41 -27.80
CA HIS A 282 -31.97 -18.17 -27.66
C HIS A 282 -32.91 -17.74 -26.55
N ILE A 283 -32.55 -16.68 -25.77
CA ILE A 283 -33.29 -16.28 -24.56
C ILE A 283 -34.01 -14.92 -24.79
N GLU A 284 -34.61 -14.74 -25.91
CA GLU A 284 -35.50 -13.58 -26.12
C GLU A 284 -36.80 -13.63 -25.30
N ASN A 285 -37.14 -14.80 -24.71
CA ASN A 285 -38.40 -15.03 -24.00
C ASN A 285 -38.30 -15.50 -22.55
N GLY A 286 -37.32 -15.01 -21.84
CA GLY A 286 -37.37 -15.12 -20.39
C GLY A 286 -36.55 -16.23 -19.80
N VAL A 287 -35.67 -15.84 -18.95
CA VAL A 287 -35.15 -16.66 -17.88
C VAL A 287 -34.02 -17.56 -18.18
N GLU A 288 -32.83 -17.05 -18.11
CA GLU A 288 -31.75 -17.94 -17.76
C GLU A 288 -30.64 -17.30 -16.94
N GLU A 289 -30.01 -18.13 -16.14
CA GLU A 289 -28.83 -17.82 -15.42
C GLU A 289 -27.77 -17.32 -16.40
N GLN A 290 -27.48 -16.02 -16.32
CA GLN A 290 -26.32 -15.48 -17.03
C GLN A 290 -25.08 -16.08 -16.39
N ASP A 291 -24.57 -17.14 -17.00
CA ASP A 291 -23.25 -17.65 -16.68
C ASP A 291 -22.25 -16.61 -17.21
N HIS A 292 -21.67 -15.81 -16.31
CA HIS A 292 -20.67 -14.79 -16.63
C HIS A 292 -19.29 -15.40 -16.84
N SER A 293 -19.22 -16.64 -17.29
CA SER A 293 -17.95 -17.27 -17.58
C SER A 293 -17.30 -16.62 -18.81
N TYR A 294 -16.01 -16.42 -18.70
CA TYR A 294 -15.14 -15.94 -19.77
C TYR A 294 -14.03 -16.96 -19.98
N ILE A 295 -13.44 -16.97 -21.16
CA ILE A 295 -12.19 -17.70 -21.45
C ILE A 295 -11.02 -16.84 -21.01
N LEU A 296 -11.07 -15.54 -21.36
CA LEU A 296 -10.02 -14.58 -21.11
C LEU A 296 -10.64 -13.24 -20.68
N ARG A 297 -10.11 -12.67 -19.60
CA ARG A 297 -10.40 -11.31 -19.16
C ARG A 297 -9.11 -10.52 -19.09
N MET A 298 -9.06 -9.36 -19.70
CA MET A 298 -7.93 -8.44 -19.66
C MET A 298 -8.40 -7.09 -19.13
N GLY A 299 -7.62 -6.47 -18.24
CA GLY A 299 -7.93 -5.17 -17.68
C GLY A 299 -6.72 -4.26 -17.71
N LEU A 300 -6.98 -2.98 -17.97
CA LEU A 300 -6.03 -1.88 -17.83
C LEU A 300 -6.68 -0.76 -17.03
N SER A 301 -5.95 -0.17 -16.11
CA SER A 301 -6.43 0.98 -15.35
C SER A 301 -5.29 1.88 -14.90
N VAL A 302 -5.64 3.13 -14.60
CA VAL A 302 -4.79 4.07 -13.88
C VAL A 302 -5.58 4.53 -12.67
N THR A 303 -4.98 4.38 -11.49
CA THR A 303 -5.60 4.73 -10.22
C THR A 303 -4.84 5.85 -9.53
N ASP A 304 -5.53 6.52 -8.59
CA ASP A 304 -4.94 7.53 -7.72
C ASP A 304 -4.37 8.76 -8.47
N ILE A 305 -5.05 9.21 -9.54
CA ILE A 305 -4.71 10.44 -10.24
C ILE A 305 -5.22 11.61 -9.39
N GLY A 306 -4.34 12.27 -8.61
CA GLY A 306 -4.74 13.37 -7.74
C GLY A 306 -3.72 13.73 -6.67
N PHE A 307 -4.14 14.59 -5.74
CA PHE A 307 -3.34 15.03 -4.61
C PHE A 307 -4.22 15.52 -3.46
N ILE A 308 -3.62 15.63 -2.28
CA ILE A 308 -4.21 16.26 -1.10
C ILE A 308 -3.41 17.52 -0.77
N HIS A 309 -4.12 18.61 -0.51
CA HIS A 309 -3.53 19.87 -0.10
C HIS A 309 -3.39 19.92 1.42
N TYR A 310 -2.17 20.19 1.90
CA TYR A 310 -1.85 20.27 3.32
C TYR A 310 -1.36 21.66 3.74
N LYS A 311 -1.83 22.12 4.90
CA LYS A 311 -1.16 23.16 5.65
C LYS A 311 0.11 22.57 6.25
N ALA A 312 1.25 23.22 6.04
CA ALA A 312 2.54 22.74 6.52
C ALA A 312 2.77 23.04 8.01
N GLY A 313 3.55 22.19 8.67
CA GLY A 313 4.02 22.43 10.02
C GLY A 313 4.98 23.62 10.09
N ALA A 314 5.14 24.21 11.29
CA ALA A 314 5.84 25.47 11.48
C ALA A 314 7.32 25.44 11.06
N ALA A 315 7.96 24.28 11.13
CA ALA A 315 9.34 24.10 10.69
C ALA A 315 9.44 23.33 9.38
N SER A 316 8.43 23.41 8.50
CA SER A 316 8.53 22.90 7.13
C SER A 316 9.32 23.85 6.25
N GLY A 317 10.32 23.36 5.52
CA GLY A 317 11.16 24.22 4.72
C GLY A 317 12.24 23.51 3.91
N ASN A 318 13.00 24.33 3.19
CA ASN A 318 14.28 23.93 2.61
C ASN A 318 15.39 24.38 3.55
N TYR A 319 16.34 23.51 3.82
CA TYR A 319 17.41 23.72 4.78
C TYR A 319 18.77 23.47 4.15
N ASN A 320 19.74 24.35 4.47
CA ASN A 320 21.15 24.02 4.36
C ASN A 320 21.59 23.29 5.64
N LEU A 321 22.34 22.23 5.47
CA LEU A 321 22.97 21.50 6.56
C LEU A 321 24.36 22.09 6.77
N THR A 322 24.61 22.72 7.95
CA THR A 322 25.80 23.54 8.20
C THR A 322 26.51 23.19 9.49
N GLY A 323 26.08 22.11 10.14
CA GLY A 323 26.60 21.71 11.46
C GLY A 323 28.09 21.40 11.46
N THR A 324 28.83 22.01 12.39
CA THR A 324 30.26 21.76 12.61
C THR A 324 30.55 21.55 14.07
N ASN A 325 31.41 20.56 14.42
CA ASN A 325 31.92 20.33 15.78
C ASN A 325 30.84 20.28 16.89
N LYS A 326 29.71 19.64 16.63
CA LYS A 326 28.60 19.50 17.57
C LYS A 326 28.58 18.12 18.22
N ALA A 327 28.02 18.06 19.42
CA ALA A 327 27.84 16.79 20.13
C ALA A 327 26.84 15.87 19.41
N GLU A 328 27.11 14.59 19.41
CA GLU A 328 26.26 13.57 18.74
C GLU A 328 24.82 13.57 19.29
N ASN A 329 24.67 13.76 20.59
CA ASN A 329 23.36 13.78 21.26
C ASN A 329 22.42 14.89 20.76
N ILE A 330 22.92 15.87 19.96
CA ILE A 330 22.07 16.93 19.41
C ILE A 330 21.01 16.37 18.45
N PHE A 331 21.26 15.23 17.82
CA PHE A 331 20.30 14.54 16.95
C PHE A 331 19.36 13.60 17.71
N SER A 332 19.61 13.35 18.99
CA SER A 332 18.70 12.55 19.80
C SER A 332 17.47 13.39 20.12
N LYS A 333 16.28 12.80 19.91
CA LYS A 333 15.02 13.42 20.33
C LYS A 333 14.99 13.49 21.86
N LEU A 334 14.55 14.62 22.40
CA LEU A 334 14.27 14.75 23.83
C LEU A 334 12.90 14.15 24.17
N ASP A 335 12.72 13.72 25.42
CA ASP A 335 11.45 13.23 25.90
C ASP A 335 10.36 14.31 25.71
N ASN A 336 9.19 13.91 25.26
CA ASN A 336 8.05 14.79 24.95
C ASN A 336 8.31 15.89 23.90
N GLU A 337 9.39 15.80 23.10
CA GLU A 337 9.70 16.76 22.06
C GLU A 337 8.86 16.49 20.80
N THR A 338 8.16 17.51 20.31
CA THR A 338 7.42 17.44 19.03
C THR A 338 8.37 17.62 17.84
N LEU A 339 7.92 17.27 16.63
CA LEU A 339 8.72 17.45 15.42
C LEU A 339 9.08 18.92 15.16
N ASP A 340 8.14 19.85 15.38
CA ASP A 340 8.39 21.29 15.28
C ASP A 340 9.48 21.76 16.26
N GLN A 341 9.43 21.30 17.49
CA GLN A 341 10.43 21.62 18.52
C GLN A 341 11.80 21.03 18.18
N TYR A 342 11.84 19.78 17.73
CA TYR A 342 13.06 19.10 17.32
C TYR A 342 13.79 19.84 16.19
N ILE A 343 13.10 20.19 15.10
CA ILE A 343 13.71 20.90 13.97
C ILE A 343 14.13 22.32 14.39
N LYS A 344 13.31 23.01 15.19
CA LYS A 344 13.65 24.32 15.74
C LYS A 344 14.91 24.26 16.59
N ARG A 345 15.07 23.25 17.43
CA ARG A 345 16.26 23.02 18.25
C ARG A 345 17.51 22.79 17.40
N LEU A 346 17.40 21.97 16.33
CA LEU A 346 18.51 21.77 15.38
C LEU A 346 18.91 23.08 14.68
N ASN A 347 17.94 23.92 14.32
CA ASN A 347 18.20 25.24 13.74
C ASN A 347 18.90 26.17 14.74
N THR A 348 18.39 26.30 15.97
CA THR A 348 19.00 27.10 17.03
C THR A 348 20.41 26.64 17.37
N ALA A 349 20.69 25.35 17.27
CA ALA A 349 22.02 24.80 17.47
C ALA A 349 22.96 24.99 16.26
N GLY A 350 22.51 25.61 15.17
CA GLY A 350 23.30 25.82 13.96
C GLY A 350 23.63 24.54 13.20
N MET A 351 22.79 23.50 13.32
CA MET A 351 22.92 22.27 12.55
C MET A 351 22.25 22.36 11.18
N VAL A 352 21.19 23.15 11.12
CA VAL A 352 20.41 23.40 9.90
C VAL A 352 20.08 24.89 9.83
N ASP A 353 20.23 25.48 8.64
CA ASP A 353 19.82 26.85 8.34
C ASP A 353 18.63 26.85 7.41
N SER A 354 17.54 27.50 7.81
CA SER A 354 16.35 27.63 6.97
C SER A 354 16.60 28.58 5.79
N ILE A 355 16.51 28.05 4.55
CA ILE A 355 16.60 28.85 3.34
C ILE A 355 15.22 29.43 3.00
N LYS A 356 14.17 28.61 3.12
CA LYS A 356 12.82 28.96 2.72
C LYS A 356 11.81 28.17 3.54
N ASN A 357 10.95 28.89 4.26
CA ASN A 357 9.82 28.29 4.93
C ASN A 357 8.71 27.94 3.94
N ILE A 358 8.03 26.84 4.20
CA ILE A 358 6.93 26.33 3.39
C ILE A 358 5.68 26.33 4.26
N SER A 359 4.64 27.08 3.86
CA SER A 359 3.38 27.20 4.60
C SER A 359 2.33 26.19 4.15
N GLN A 360 2.45 25.66 2.95
CA GLN A 360 1.53 24.66 2.36
C GLN A 360 2.23 23.84 1.28
N PHE A 361 1.75 22.62 1.08
CA PHE A 361 2.26 21.72 0.04
C PHE A 361 1.19 20.74 -0.43
N ASN A 362 1.40 20.17 -1.61
CA ASN A 362 0.56 19.11 -2.14
C ASN A 362 1.27 17.77 -1.98
N MET A 363 0.60 16.80 -1.36
CA MET A 363 1.04 15.42 -1.33
C MET A 363 0.29 14.64 -2.40
N HIS A 364 1.00 14.18 -3.43
CA HIS A 364 0.41 13.42 -4.53
C HIS A 364 -0.01 12.03 -4.05
N LEU A 365 -1.12 11.54 -4.61
CA LEU A 365 -1.59 10.19 -4.38
C LEU A 365 -0.63 9.17 -5.01
N PRO A 366 -0.64 7.90 -4.59
CA PRO A 366 0.24 6.85 -5.09
C PRO A 366 -0.19 6.36 -6.47
N MET A 367 -0.17 7.24 -7.46
CA MET A 367 -0.61 6.98 -8.82
C MET A 367 0.07 5.75 -9.40
N ALA A 368 -0.72 4.79 -9.87
CA ALA A 368 -0.25 3.54 -10.43
C ALA A 368 -1.05 3.13 -11.68
N ALA A 369 -0.36 2.48 -12.62
CA ALA A 369 -1.01 1.75 -13.70
C ALA A 369 -1.13 0.27 -13.31
N HIS A 370 -2.30 -0.30 -13.60
CA HIS A 370 -2.55 -1.73 -13.40
C HIS A 370 -2.82 -2.39 -14.75
N ALA A 371 -2.18 -3.53 -14.98
CA ALA A 371 -2.49 -4.41 -16.07
C ALA A 371 -2.82 -5.81 -15.51
N ASN A 372 -3.86 -6.41 -16.03
CA ASN A 372 -4.34 -7.69 -15.54
C ASN A 372 -4.74 -8.60 -16.70
N VAL A 373 -4.44 -9.88 -16.54
CA VAL A 373 -4.92 -10.96 -17.42
C VAL A 373 -5.41 -12.10 -16.54
N ASP A 374 -6.65 -12.52 -16.72
CA ASP A 374 -7.26 -13.64 -16.01
C ASP A 374 -7.74 -14.68 -17.00
N TRP A 375 -7.13 -15.84 -16.97
CA TRP A 375 -7.38 -16.94 -17.91
C TRP A 375 -8.12 -18.09 -17.22
N HIS A 376 -9.30 -18.41 -17.73
CA HIS A 376 -10.11 -19.55 -17.32
C HIS A 376 -9.67 -20.79 -18.06
N ILE A 377 -8.95 -21.69 -17.41
CA ILE A 377 -8.33 -22.86 -18.04
C ILE A 377 -9.27 -24.07 -18.02
N TYR A 378 -9.93 -24.27 -16.89
CA TYR A 378 -10.79 -25.43 -16.62
C TYR A 378 -11.92 -25.02 -15.66
N PRO A 379 -13.06 -25.70 -15.61
CA PRO A 379 -14.13 -25.38 -14.67
C PRO A 379 -13.59 -25.14 -13.27
N SER A 380 -13.86 -23.97 -12.71
CA SER A 380 -13.36 -23.50 -11.41
C SER A 380 -11.86 -23.20 -11.31
N PHE A 381 -11.05 -23.37 -12.36
CA PHE A 381 -9.61 -23.08 -12.33
C PHE A 381 -9.23 -21.92 -13.25
N TYR A 382 -8.51 -20.98 -12.66
CA TYR A 382 -8.06 -19.75 -13.31
C TYR A 382 -6.57 -19.53 -13.05
N ILE A 383 -5.91 -18.84 -13.97
CA ILE A 383 -4.59 -18.25 -13.75
C ILE A 383 -4.71 -16.75 -13.95
N ASN A 384 -4.36 -16.01 -12.92
CA ASN A 384 -4.36 -14.56 -12.92
C ASN A 384 -2.93 -14.03 -12.96
N ALA A 385 -2.62 -13.13 -13.89
CA ALA A 385 -1.38 -12.38 -13.96
C ALA A 385 -1.67 -10.91 -13.80
N ASN A 386 -0.93 -10.23 -12.90
CA ASN A 386 -1.08 -8.80 -12.62
C ASN A 386 0.25 -8.07 -12.69
N ALA A 387 0.20 -6.83 -13.14
CA ALA A 387 1.27 -5.86 -13.01
C ALA A 387 0.72 -4.59 -12.36
N LEU A 388 1.34 -4.14 -11.29
CA LEU A 388 1.20 -2.81 -10.73
C LEU A 388 2.47 -2.04 -11.04
N ILE A 389 2.33 -0.94 -11.78
CA ILE A 389 3.45 -0.10 -12.22
C ILE A 389 3.33 1.25 -11.54
N ASN A 390 4.29 1.58 -10.68
CA ASN A 390 4.36 2.88 -10.04
C ASN A 390 4.56 4.00 -11.08
N LEU A 391 3.71 5.02 -11.03
CA LEU A 391 3.80 6.21 -11.88
C LEU A 391 4.31 7.46 -11.13
N VAL A 392 4.53 7.36 -9.80
CA VAL A 392 5.08 8.44 -8.99
C VAL A 392 6.60 8.47 -9.12
N SER A 393 7.16 9.63 -9.47
CA SER A 393 8.60 9.77 -9.59
C SER A 393 9.31 9.65 -8.24
N LYS A 394 10.24 8.70 -8.12
CA LYS A 394 11.07 8.50 -6.93
C LYS A 394 12.16 9.55 -6.77
N ASN A 395 12.50 10.27 -7.83
CA ASN A 395 13.56 11.28 -7.87
C ASN A 395 13.01 12.69 -8.18
N GLY A 396 11.70 12.84 -8.28
CA GLY A 396 11.03 14.09 -8.62
C GLY A 396 11.02 15.09 -7.46
N SER A 397 10.77 16.36 -7.77
CA SER A 397 10.58 17.44 -6.80
C SER A 397 9.20 17.42 -6.13
N LYS A 398 8.31 16.53 -6.55
CA LYS A 398 6.95 16.42 -6.01
C LYS A 398 6.91 15.47 -4.82
N GLU A 399 6.24 15.84 -3.75
CA GLU A 399 5.96 14.97 -2.62
C GLU A 399 4.86 13.98 -3.00
N GLY A 400 5.08 12.68 -2.73
CA GLY A 400 4.10 11.64 -3.00
C GLY A 400 4.65 10.27 -2.62
N ALA A 401 4.01 9.61 -1.67
CA ALA A 401 4.28 8.22 -1.37
C ALA A 401 3.80 7.34 -2.54
N TYR A 402 4.34 6.14 -2.67
CA TYR A 402 4.04 5.28 -3.81
C TYR A 402 3.99 3.80 -3.42
N TYR A 403 3.34 3.01 -4.24
CA TYR A 403 3.41 1.57 -4.17
C TYR A 403 4.55 1.04 -5.03
N PRO A 404 5.36 0.08 -4.53
CA PRO A 404 6.41 -0.54 -5.32
C PRO A 404 5.85 -1.20 -6.58
N THR A 405 6.55 -1.04 -7.72
CA THR A 405 6.22 -1.80 -8.94
C THR A 405 6.30 -3.29 -8.65
N THR A 406 5.22 -4.02 -8.93
CA THR A 406 5.06 -5.42 -8.55
C THR A 406 4.39 -6.19 -9.67
N PHE A 407 4.91 -7.38 -9.95
CA PHE A 407 4.32 -8.37 -10.84
C PHE A 407 3.84 -9.56 -10.02
N SER A 408 2.70 -10.11 -10.36
CA SER A 408 2.18 -11.29 -9.68
C SER A 408 1.57 -12.31 -10.64
N LEU A 409 1.66 -13.57 -10.25
CA LEU A 409 0.99 -14.71 -10.89
C LEU A 409 0.26 -15.49 -9.80
N ALA A 410 -1.02 -15.77 -10.00
CA ALA A 410 -1.84 -16.46 -9.01
C ALA A 410 -2.73 -17.50 -9.66
N PRO A 411 -2.38 -18.80 -9.64
CA PRO A 411 -3.35 -19.85 -9.88
C PRO A 411 -4.43 -19.78 -8.82
N ARG A 412 -5.69 -19.95 -9.24
CA ARG A 412 -6.88 -19.80 -8.43
C ARG A 412 -7.88 -20.92 -8.72
N PHE A 413 -8.33 -21.57 -7.65
CA PHE A 413 -9.53 -22.41 -7.66
C PHE A 413 -10.70 -21.58 -7.13
N GLU A 414 -11.78 -21.48 -7.87
CA GLU A 414 -12.90 -20.62 -7.54
C GLU A 414 -14.24 -21.30 -7.78
N THR A 415 -15.05 -21.29 -6.74
CA THR A 415 -16.46 -21.67 -6.77
C THR A 415 -17.31 -20.55 -6.18
N ARG A 416 -18.62 -20.67 -6.25
CA ARG A 416 -19.56 -19.68 -5.69
C ARG A 416 -19.34 -19.39 -4.21
N TRP A 417 -18.92 -20.38 -3.40
CA TRP A 417 -18.80 -20.27 -1.95
C TRP A 417 -17.38 -20.31 -1.43
N PHE A 418 -16.44 -20.75 -2.26
CA PHE A 418 -15.08 -20.96 -1.86
C PHE A 418 -14.11 -20.59 -2.96
N THR A 419 -13.11 -19.82 -2.61
CA THR A 419 -11.97 -19.50 -3.47
C THR A 419 -10.68 -19.75 -2.72
N ALA A 420 -9.74 -20.44 -3.37
CA ALA A 420 -8.37 -20.60 -2.92
C ALA A 420 -7.42 -20.09 -4.01
N PHE A 421 -6.41 -19.32 -3.65
CA PHE A 421 -5.42 -18.80 -4.59
C PHE A 421 -4.01 -18.83 -4.00
N LEU A 422 -3.02 -19.06 -4.86
CA LEU A 422 -1.62 -19.18 -4.50
C LEU A 422 -0.82 -18.09 -5.23
N PRO A 423 -0.78 -16.88 -4.67
CA PRO A 423 -0.09 -15.77 -5.30
C PRO A 423 1.43 -15.90 -5.16
N ALA A 424 2.13 -15.64 -6.26
CA ALA A 424 3.56 -15.44 -6.31
C ALA A 424 3.85 -14.03 -6.81
N PHE A 425 4.73 -13.30 -6.15
CA PHE A 425 5.08 -11.91 -6.45
C PHE A 425 6.55 -11.73 -6.70
N TYR A 426 6.84 -10.76 -7.56
CA TYR A 426 8.16 -10.19 -7.72
C TYR A 426 8.05 -8.67 -7.76
N ASN A 427 8.76 -7.99 -6.86
CA ASN A 427 8.73 -6.54 -6.77
C ASN A 427 10.04 -5.88 -7.25
N GLU A 428 10.02 -4.57 -7.43
CA GLU A 428 11.18 -3.78 -7.88
C GLU A 428 12.41 -3.87 -6.95
N PHE A 429 12.24 -4.27 -5.70
CA PHE A 429 13.32 -4.47 -4.74
C PHE A 429 14.00 -5.84 -4.89
N LYS A 430 13.61 -6.61 -5.93
CA LYS A 430 14.10 -7.98 -6.22
C LYS A 430 13.74 -8.96 -5.11
N ASP A 431 12.61 -8.74 -4.46
CA ASP A 431 12.06 -9.67 -3.47
C ASP A 431 10.98 -10.54 -4.13
N PHE A 432 11.17 -11.85 -4.03
CA PHE A 432 10.21 -12.86 -4.47
C PHE A 432 9.52 -13.46 -3.27
N ASN A 433 8.20 -13.43 -3.29
CA ASN A 433 7.35 -14.00 -2.27
C ASN A 433 6.24 -14.83 -2.88
N ALA A 434 5.85 -15.88 -2.17
CA ALA A 434 4.71 -16.71 -2.47
C ALA A 434 3.86 -16.92 -1.21
N GLY A 435 2.56 -16.99 -1.40
CA GLY A 435 1.62 -17.08 -0.29
C GLY A 435 0.38 -17.88 -0.62
N ILE A 436 -0.61 -17.75 0.25
CA ILE A 436 -1.92 -18.39 0.12
C ILE A 436 -3.01 -17.41 0.55
N GLY A 437 -4.10 -17.42 -0.17
CA GLY A 437 -5.33 -16.72 0.21
C GLY A 437 -6.53 -17.62 0.07
N LEU A 438 -7.46 -17.46 0.97
CA LEU A 438 -8.70 -18.23 1.06
C LEU A 438 -9.88 -17.28 1.22
N GLN A 439 -10.94 -17.54 0.49
CA GLN A 439 -12.24 -16.92 0.71
C GLN A 439 -13.27 -18.03 0.90
N ALA A 440 -13.97 -17.98 2.02
CA ALA A 440 -15.04 -18.93 2.35
C ALA A 440 -16.31 -18.13 2.70
N GLY A 441 -17.28 -18.13 1.80
CA GLY A 441 -18.45 -17.25 1.90
C GLY A 441 -18.02 -15.78 2.02
N PRO A 442 -18.36 -15.09 3.13
CA PRO A 442 -17.98 -13.70 3.33
C PRO A 442 -16.55 -13.51 3.85
N LEU A 443 -15.92 -14.51 4.44
CA LEU A 443 -14.61 -14.41 5.07
C LEU A 443 -13.50 -14.53 4.02
N LEU A 444 -12.66 -13.52 3.93
CA LEU A 444 -11.41 -13.49 3.17
C LEU A 444 -10.24 -13.44 4.15
N ILE A 445 -9.25 -14.32 4.01
CA ILE A 445 -8.03 -14.33 4.82
C ILE A 445 -6.85 -14.86 4.02
N GLY A 446 -5.65 -14.35 4.29
CA GLY A 446 -4.43 -14.88 3.70
C GLY A 446 -3.21 -14.01 3.95
N SER A 447 -2.13 -14.43 3.32
CA SER A 447 -0.85 -13.71 3.24
C SER A 447 -0.20 -14.06 1.91
N THR A 448 0.42 -13.08 1.27
CA THR A 448 1.08 -13.25 -0.01
C THR A 448 2.54 -13.70 0.13
N SER A 449 3.06 -13.71 1.34
CA SER A 449 4.45 -14.06 1.65
C SER A 449 4.59 -15.29 2.57
N ILE A 450 3.51 -15.82 3.11
CA ILE A 450 3.55 -16.86 4.16
C ILE A 450 4.31 -18.12 3.71
N ILE A 451 4.12 -18.59 2.47
CA ILE A 451 4.83 -19.79 1.97
C ILE A 451 6.33 -19.51 1.92
N SER A 452 6.73 -18.38 1.33
CA SER A 452 8.15 -17.99 1.28
C SER A 452 8.74 -17.81 2.67
N ASN A 453 8.00 -17.22 3.60
CA ASN A 453 8.46 -16.98 4.97
C ASN A 453 8.55 -18.26 5.80
N LEU A 454 7.73 -19.27 5.52
CA LEU A 454 7.86 -20.60 6.13
C LEU A 454 9.04 -21.42 5.58
N LEU A 455 9.41 -21.20 4.32
CA LEU A 455 10.50 -21.89 3.66
C LEU A 455 11.87 -21.23 3.87
N LYS A 456 11.91 -19.92 4.21
CA LYS A 456 13.15 -19.17 4.46
C LYS A 456 13.46 -19.13 5.96
N ASP A 457 14.73 -19.19 6.33
CA ASP A 457 15.15 -18.97 7.72
C ASP A 457 15.13 -17.48 8.10
N ASN A 458 15.40 -16.61 7.14
CA ASN A 458 15.44 -15.16 7.31
C ASN A 458 14.38 -14.48 6.46
N ILE A 459 13.69 -13.52 7.05
CA ILE A 459 12.52 -12.84 6.50
C ILE A 459 12.82 -11.36 6.30
N ARG A 460 12.47 -10.81 5.12
CA ARG A 460 12.64 -9.39 4.75
C ARG A 460 11.33 -8.63 4.70
N SER A 461 10.26 -9.34 4.44
CA SER A 461 8.92 -8.76 4.29
C SER A 461 7.86 -9.66 4.89
N LEU A 462 6.82 -9.04 5.40
CA LEU A 462 5.67 -9.70 6.01
C LEU A 462 4.39 -9.02 5.51
N ASP A 463 3.35 -9.83 5.33
CA ASP A 463 2.03 -9.36 4.96
C ASP A 463 0.91 -10.24 5.52
N VAL A 464 -0.27 -9.65 5.70
CA VAL A 464 -1.51 -10.37 6.02
C VAL A 464 -2.72 -9.56 5.53
N PHE A 465 -3.75 -10.23 5.10
CA PHE A 465 -5.04 -9.62 4.83
C PHE A 465 -6.18 -10.43 5.44
N ILE A 466 -7.20 -9.69 5.86
CA ILE A 466 -8.44 -10.25 6.39
C ILE A 466 -9.61 -9.35 6.01
N GLY A 467 -10.74 -9.93 5.65
CA GLY A 467 -11.92 -9.15 5.28
C GLY A 467 -13.22 -9.91 5.43
N LEU A 468 -14.31 -9.14 5.52
CA LEU A 468 -15.67 -9.63 5.51
C LEU A 468 -16.45 -9.01 4.35
N ASN A 469 -16.66 -9.81 3.31
CA ASN A 469 -17.31 -9.42 2.05
C ASN A 469 -18.53 -10.29 1.82
N PHE A 470 -19.70 -9.69 1.78
CA PHE A 470 -20.98 -10.39 1.62
C PHE A 470 -21.45 -10.32 0.15
N PRO A 471 -21.22 -11.36 -0.66
CA PRO A 471 -21.70 -11.41 -2.03
C PRO A 471 -23.20 -11.73 -2.08
N ILE A 472 -23.95 -10.97 -2.87
CA ILE A 472 -25.36 -11.19 -3.16
C ILE A 472 -25.45 -11.73 -4.58
N TYR A 473 -25.72 -13.00 -4.68
CA TYR A 473 -25.70 -13.73 -5.95
C TYR A 473 -26.98 -13.54 -6.76
N LYS A 474 -26.86 -13.57 -8.08
CA LYS A 474 -28.02 -13.68 -8.98
C LYS A 474 -28.77 -15.00 -8.71
N LYS A 475 -30.09 -14.96 -8.69
CA LYS A 475 -30.92 -16.15 -8.51
C LYS A 475 -30.78 -17.08 -9.72
N ARG A 476 -30.53 -18.36 -9.49
CA ARG A 476 -30.70 -19.39 -10.52
C ARG A 476 -32.18 -19.56 -10.79
N LYS A 477 -32.61 -19.31 -12.03
CA LYS A 477 -33.96 -19.70 -12.43
C LYS A 477 -33.91 -21.16 -12.90
N GLN A 478 -34.69 -21.99 -12.28
CA GLN A 478 -34.87 -23.37 -12.76
C GLN A 478 -35.68 -23.33 -14.07
N VAL A 479 -35.10 -23.85 -15.15
CA VAL A 479 -35.82 -24.06 -16.38
C VAL A 479 -36.60 -25.37 -16.22
N TYR A 480 -37.91 -25.26 -16.04
CA TYR A 480 -38.78 -26.42 -16.14
C TYR A 480 -38.90 -26.81 -17.62
N CYS A 481 -38.22 -27.87 -18.04
CA CYS A 481 -38.53 -28.49 -19.29
C CYS A 481 -39.96 -29.08 -19.20
N TYR A 482 -40.93 -28.37 -19.75
CA TYR A 482 -42.21 -29.00 -20.04
C TYR A 482 -41.98 -30.05 -21.15
N SER A 483 -41.94 -31.33 -20.78
CA SER A 483 -42.08 -32.39 -21.78
C SER A 483 -43.53 -32.31 -22.27
N ASN A 484 -43.73 -31.75 -23.45
CA ASN A 484 -44.97 -31.92 -24.18
C ASN A 484 -45.03 -33.41 -24.56
N ASN A 485 -45.68 -34.22 -23.74
CA ASN A 485 -46.22 -35.49 -24.19
C ASN A 485 -47.33 -35.16 -25.20
N MET A 486 -46.96 -35.06 -26.52
CA MET A 486 -47.95 -35.21 -27.58
C MET A 486 -48.33 -36.71 -27.64
N ARG A 487 -49.55 -36.98 -27.30
CA ARG A 487 -50.26 -38.19 -27.73
C ARG A 487 -50.71 -38.03 -29.16
#